data_4f87c4df867b258c0400d51958181afb
#
_entry.id   4f87c4df867b258c0400d51958181afb
#
_cell.length_a   1.000
_cell.length_b   1.000
_cell.length_c   1.000
_cell.angle_alpha   90.00
_cell.angle_beta   90.00
_cell.angle_gamma   90.00
#
_symmetry.space_group_name_H-M   'P 1'
#
loop_
_entity.id
_entity.type
_entity.pdbx_description
1 polymer ?
#
loop_
_entity_poly.entity_id
_entity_poly.type
_entity_poly.pdbx_seq_one_letter_code
_entity_poly.pdbx_strand_id
1 'polypeptide(L)'
;IALSVLLFDCAGNSYKKMGIENPEKLLSIQDSLILIRGDDEGVLAALAIANNDVAKKYMNQGDYNLAVSHFSKALILNETSTEAKYGLLLAEGRALVKKGNKNGIWDAIEKYSKASSLYPNSGEPFYFTAIAYTKLGDKDFDLILESYEKSISLDLDDQLRAEVLKKYEHVKKRKTKLDSFWK
;
A
#
# COMPACT_ATOMS: atom_id res chain seq x y z
N ILE A 1 5.73 13.08 -42.14
CA ILE A 1 4.73 12.89 -41.05
C ILE A 1 4.97 11.56 -40.34
N ALA A 2 5.35 10.44 -41.03
CA ALA A 2 5.57 9.14 -40.38
C ALA A 2 6.84 9.05 -39.48
N LEU A 3 7.86 9.90 -39.74
CA LEU A 3 9.12 9.86 -38.98
C LEU A 3 9.01 10.52 -37.59
N SER A 4 8.09 11.48 -37.43
CA SER A 4 7.87 12.15 -36.15
C SER A 4 7.14 11.25 -35.11
N VAL A 5 6.24 10.38 -35.59
CA VAL A 5 5.49 9.46 -34.71
C VAL A 5 6.39 8.40 -34.09
N LEU A 6 7.36 7.87 -34.86
CA LEU A 6 8.32 6.86 -34.37
C LEU A 6 9.28 7.40 -33.28
N LEU A 7 9.63 8.69 -33.33
CA LEU A 7 10.50 9.30 -32.33
C LEU A 7 9.78 9.53 -30.99
N PHE A 8 8.47 9.78 -31.01
CA PHE A 8 7.67 9.96 -29.78
C PHE A 8 7.50 8.64 -29.02
N ASP A 9 7.26 7.53 -29.72
CA ASP A 9 7.07 6.21 -29.11
C ASP A 9 8.37 5.69 -28.46
N CYS A 10 9.53 5.94 -29.07
CA CYS A 10 10.84 5.62 -28.49
C CYS A 10 11.13 6.38 -27.19
N ALA A 11 10.70 7.63 -27.08
CA ALA A 11 10.94 8.44 -25.88
C ALA A 11 10.08 7.99 -24.68
N GLY A 12 8.79 7.68 -24.92
CA GLY A 12 7.87 7.16 -23.89
C GLY A 12 8.38 5.83 -23.30
N ASN A 13 8.84 4.92 -24.13
CA ASN A 13 9.44 3.65 -23.70
C ASN A 13 10.74 3.85 -22.88
N SER A 14 11.57 4.83 -23.23
CA SER A 14 12.78 5.16 -22.48
C SER A 14 12.46 5.69 -21.08
N TYR A 15 11.47 6.58 -20.93
CA TYR A 15 11.04 7.08 -19.64
C TYR A 15 10.35 6.01 -18.79
N LYS A 16 9.55 5.13 -19.41
CA LYS A 16 8.93 3.99 -18.72
C LYS A 16 10.00 3.06 -18.13
N LYS A 17 11.03 2.73 -18.90
CA LYS A 17 12.17 1.96 -18.42
C LYS A 17 12.87 2.67 -17.24
N MET A 18 13.14 3.97 -17.37
CA MET A 18 13.73 4.78 -16.29
C MET A 18 12.84 4.80 -15.04
N GLY A 19 11.51 4.86 -15.20
CA GLY A 19 10.55 4.83 -14.08
C GLY A 19 10.63 3.56 -13.25
N ILE A 20 10.93 2.43 -13.90
CA ILE A 20 11.09 1.12 -13.24
C ILE A 20 12.49 0.97 -12.65
N GLU A 21 13.54 1.27 -13.43
CA GLU A 21 14.93 1.01 -13.02
C GLU A 21 15.50 2.06 -12.06
N ASN A 22 15.09 3.32 -12.20
CA ASN A 22 15.61 4.46 -11.44
C ASN A 22 14.51 5.50 -11.14
N PRO A 23 13.47 5.13 -10.37
CA PRO A 23 12.31 5.99 -10.15
C PRO A 23 12.68 7.36 -9.56
N GLU A 24 13.59 7.42 -8.58
CA GLU A 24 14.02 8.69 -7.98
C GLU A 24 14.69 9.62 -8.98
N LYS A 25 15.49 9.08 -9.91
CA LYS A 25 16.11 9.86 -10.96
C LYS A 25 15.07 10.43 -11.92
N LEU A 26 14.06 9.66 -12.29
CA LEU A 26 12.97 10.16 -13.13
C LEU A 26 12.18 11.25 -12.41
N LEU A 27 11.88 11.06 -11.12
CA LEU A 27 11.15 12.05 -10.33
C LEU A 27 11.96 13.33 -10.07
N SER A 28 13.30 13.29 -10.09
CA SER A 28 14.13 14.50 -9.95
C SER A 28 13.99 15.48 -11.10
N ILE A 29 13.52 15.04 -12.27
CA ILE A 29 13.26 15.85 -13.46
C ILE A 29 11.76 15.97 -13.78
N GLN A 30 10.88 15.52 -12.88
CA GLN A 30 9.43 15.45 -13.10
C GLN A 30 8.83 16.77 -13.53
N ASP A 31 9.14 17.88 -12.84
CA ASP A 31 8.56 19.19 -13.13
C ASP A 31 8.93 19.67 -14.52
N SER A 32 10.20 19.48 -14.93
CA SER A 32 10.66 19.79 -16.28
C SER A 32 9.99 18.91 -17.35
N LEU A 33 9.78 17.63 -17.05
CA LEU A 33 9.09 16.73 -17.96
C LEU A 33 7.63 17.10 -18.15
N ILE A 34 6.93 17.42 -17.07
CA ILE A 34 5.53 17.86 -17.13
C ILE A 34 5.39 19.17 -17.90
N LEU A 35 6.34 20.12 -17.70
CA LEU A 35 6.33 21.40 -18.42
C LEU A 35 6.50 21.22 -19.94
N ILE A 36 7.37 20.29 -20.36
CA ILE A 36 7.75 20.13 -21.77
C ILE A 36 6.88 19.10 -22.48
N ARG A 37 6.40 18.07 -21.76
CA ARG A 37 5.72 16.88 -22.29
C ARG A 37 4.53 16.45 -21.42
N GLY A 38 3.85 17.37 -20.76
CA GLY A 38 2.73 17.06 -19.88
C GLY A 38 1.49 16.51 -20.60
N ASP A 39 1.46 16.53 -21.92
CA ASP A 39 0.45 15.92 -22.81
C ASP A 39 0.87 14.54 -23.34
N ASP A 40 2.09 14.08 -23.06
CA ASP A 40 2.60 12.77 -23.50
C ASP A 40 2.17 11.70 -22.48
N GLU A 41 1.19 10.87 -22.89
CA GLU A 41 0.67 9.78 -22.03
C GLU A 41 1.75 8.79 -21.59
N GLY A 42 2.77 8.55 -22.40
CA GLY A 42 3.90 7.68 -22.05
C GLY A 42 4.76 8.26 -20.94
N VAL A 43 4.98 9.58 -20.94
CA VAL A 43 5.68 10.30 -19.87
C VAL A 43 4.86 10.30 -18.59
N LEU A 44 3.56 10.61 -18.68
CA LEU A 44 2.67 10.59 -17.50
C LEU A 44 2.59 9.20 -16.88
N ALA A 45 2.47 8.15 -17.71
CA ALA A 45 2.49 6.76 -17.23
C ALA A 45 3.83 6.39 -16.56
N ALA A 46 4.96 6.81 -17.13
CA ALA A 46 6.27 6.59 -16.53
C ALA A 46 6.42 7.27 -15.17
N LEU A 47 5.98 8.52 -15.05
CA LEU A 47 5.98 9.26 -13.79
C LEU A 47 5.02 8.65 -12.75
N ALA A 48 3.86 8.12 -13.18
CA ALA A 48 2.94 7.42 -12.31
C ALA A 48 3.58 6.14 -11.74
N ILE A 49 4.24 5.34 -12.58
CA ILE A 49 4.98 4.14 -12.15
C ILE A 49 6.07 4.52 -11.14
N ALA A 50 6.90 5.52 -11.45
CA ALA A 50 7.97 5.96 -10.57
C ALA A 50 7.46 6.44 -9.20
N ASN A 51 6.37 7.22 -9.18
CA ASN A 51 5.74 7.64 -7.92
C ASN A 51 5.21 6.43 -7.13
N ASN A 52 4.57 5.46 -7.81
CA ASN A 52 4.06 4.24 -7.17
C ASN A 52 5.21 3.43 -6.51
N ASP A 53 6.34 3.26 -7.19
CA ASP A 53 7.47 2.49 -6.67
C ASP A 53 8.21 3.22 -5.53
N VAL A 54 8.36 4.54 -5.61
CA VAL A 54 8.89 5.33 -4.49
C VAL A 54 7.94 5.28 -3.29
N ALA A 55 6.62 5.29 -3.50
CA ALA A 55 5.64 5.12 -2.43
C ALA A 55 5.80 3.78 -1.71
N LYS A 56 5.96 2.68 -2.45
CA LYS A 56 6.22 1.34 -1.86
C LYS A 56 7.51 1.33 -1.03
N LYS A 57 8.55 1.99 -1.50
CA LYS A 57 9.79 2.13 -0.74
C LYS A 57 9.57 2.84 0.60
N TYR A 58 8.82 3.96 0.61
CA TYR A 58 8.45 4.63 1.86
C TYR A 58 7.53 3.79 2.75
N MET A 59 6.63 2.97 2.17
CA MET A 59 5.84 2.00 2.94
C MET A 59 6.74 1.04 3.72
N ASN A 60 7.77 0.50 3.07
CA ASN A 60 8.73 -0.43 3.69
C ASN A 60 9.60 0.25 4.77
N GLN A 61 9.88 1.54 4.63
CA GLN A 61 10.62 2.35 5.61
C GLN A 61 9.74 2.78 6.80
N GLY A 62 8.41 2.63 6.70
CA GLY A 62 7.47 3.10 7.74
C GLY A 62 7.15 4.60 7.66
N ASP A 63 7.53 5.26 6.55
CA ASP A 63 7.26 6.67 6.29
C ASP A 63 5.94 6.85 5.52
N TYR A 64 4.85 6.45 6.20
CA TYR A 64 3.53 6.34 5.57
C TYR A 64 2.99 7.67 4.99
N ASN A 65 3.32 8.81 5.58
CA ASN A 65 2.90 10.11 5.06
C ASN A 65 3.57 10.42 3.70
N LEU A 66 4.84 10.06 3.54
CA LEU A 66 5.53 10.18 2.24
C LEU A 66 4.97 9.18 1.23
N ALA A 67 4.68 7.95 1.66
CA ALA A 67 4.01 6.97 0.81
C ALA A 67 2.66 7.49 0.31
N VAL A 68 1.80 8.04 1.19
CA VAL A 68 0.52 8.67 0.83
C VAL A 68 0.73 9.75 -0.23
N SER A 69 1.71 10.66 -0.03
CA SER A 69 2.01 11.73 -0.99
C SER A 69 2.34 11.19 -2.38
N HIS A 70 3.21 10.17 -2.45
CA HIS A 70 3.64 9.59 -3.73
C HIS A 70 2.54 8.76 -4.40
N PHE A 71 1.77 7.95 -3.66
CA PHE A 71 0.60 7.25 -4.23
C PHE A 71 -0.45 8.24 -4.75
N SER A 72 -0.69 9.35 -4.05
CA SER A 72 -1.60 10.40 -4.52
C SER A 72 -1.11 11.04 -5.82
N LYS A 73 0.18 11.32 -5.94
CA LYS A 73 0.78 11.81 -7.19
C LYS A 73 0.65 10.79 -8.33
N ALA A 74 0.87 9.52 -8.04
CA ALA A 74 0.66 8.45 -9.04
C ALA A 74 -0.79 8.43 -9.54
N LEU A 75 -1.78 8.64 -8.67
CA LEU A 75 -3.20 8.69 -9.05
C LEU A 75 -3.58 9.96 -9.81
N ILE A 76 -2.94 11.10 -9.53
CA ILE A 76 -3.14 12.32 -10.33
C ILE A 76 -2.66 12.09 -11.78
N LEU A 77 -1.59 11.33 -11.96
CA LEU A 77 -1.00 11.04 -13.28
C LEU A 77 -1.70 9.87 -13.99
N ASN A 78 -2.29 8.94 -13.23
CA ASN A 78 -3.06 7.79 -13.74
C ASN A 78 -4.19 7.44 -12.76
N GLU A 79 -5.34 8.07 -12.96
CA GLU A 79 -6.53 7.93 -12.09
C GLU A 79 -7.09 6.50 -12.05
N THR A 80 -6.83 5.69 -13.06
CA THR A 80 -7.36 4.32 -13.18
C THR A 80 -6.47 3.27 -12.51
N SER A 81 -5.30 3.66 -12.00
CA SER A 81 -4.36 2.74 -11.37
C SER A 81 -4.94 2.10 -10.10
N THR A 82 -5.42 0.86 -10.23
CA THR A 82 -5.90 0.07 -9.07
C THR A 82 -4.79 -0.19 -8.06
N GLU A 83 -3.56 -0.39 -8.55
CA GLU A 83 -2.38 -0.62 -7.70
C GLU A 83 -2.05 0.61 -6.83
N ALA A 84 -2.02 1.81 -7.43
CA ALA A 84 -1.77 3.03 -6.67
C ALA A 84 -2.91 3.34 -5.69
N LYS A 85 -4.17 3.06 -6.07
CA LYS A 85 -5.33 3.20 -5.19
C LYS A 85 -5.26 2.25 -3.99
N TYR A 86 -4.89 1.00 -4.22
CA TYR A 86 -4.67 0.01 -3.17
C TYR A 86 -3.56 0.44 -2.23
N GLY A 87 -2.39 0.81 -2.77
CA GLY A 87 -1.26 1.29 -1.99
C GLY A 87 -1.58 2.53 -1.16
N LEU A 88 -2.34 3.48 -1.73
CA LEU A 88 -2.80 4.67 -1.01
C LEU A 88 -3.65 4.30 0.20
N LEU A 89 -4.64 3.42 0.02
CA LEU A 89 -5.52 2.98 1.12
C LEU A 89 -4.73 2.30 2.24
N LEU A 90 -3.78 1.43 1.90
CA LEU A 90 -2.91 0.80 2.91
C LEU A 90 -2.02 1.84 3.61
N ALA A 91 -1.44 2.79 2.88
CA ALA A 91 -0.57 3.82 3.43
C ALA A 91 -1.34 4.75 4.39
N GLU A 92 -2.53 5.21 3.99
CA GLU A 92 -3.42 6.02 4.83
C GLU A 92 -3.79 5.28 6.12
N GLY A 93 -4.23 4.02 6.00
CA GLY A 93 -4.56 3.19 7.16
C GLY A 93 -3.38 3.01 8.10
N ARG A 94 -2.19 2.71 7.59
CA ARG A 94 -0.97 2.57 8.41
C ARG A 94 -0.55 3.88 9.07
N ALA A 95 -0.71 5.02 8.39
CA ALA A 95 -0.47 6.34 8.98
C ALA A 95 -1.41 6.62 10.15
N LEU A 96 -2.70 6.28 10.02
CA LEU A 96 -3.72 6.42 11.06
C LEU A 96 -3.43 5.53 12.27
N VAL A 97 -3.08 4.26 12.05
CA VAL A 97 -2.71 3.33 13.13
C VAL A 97 -1.43 3.80 13.84
N LYS A 98 -0.47 4.39 13.11
CA LYS A 98 0.77 4.95 13.70
C LYS A 98 0.47 6.13 14.62
N LYS A 99 -0.52 6.98 14.30
CA LYS A 99 -0.99 8.08 15.17
C LYS A 99 -1.63 7.56 16.46
N GLY A 100 -2.27 6.40 16.44
CA GLY A 100 -2.72 5.67 17.62
C GLY A 100 -3.98 6.20 18.32
N ASN A 101 -4.68 7.20 17.78
CA ASN A 101 -5.95 7.63 18.36
C ASN A 101 -7.09 6.67 17.96
N LYS A 102 -8.05 6.45 18.86
CA LYS A 102 -9.10 5.44 18.70
C LYS A 102 -9.93 5.63 17.42
N ASN A 103 -10.34 6.84 17.13
CA ASN A 103 -11.14 7.12 15.91
C ASN A 103 -10.32 6.86 14.65
N GLY A 104 -9.06 7.32 14.61
CA GLY A 104 -8.19 7.04 13.47
C GLY A 104 -7.90 5.54 13.26
N ILE A 105 -7.95 4.72 14.31
CA ILE A 105 -7.82 3.27 14.15
C ILE A 105 -9.06 2.69 13.47
N TRP A 106 -10.27 3.16 13.79
CA TRP A 106 -11.49 2.75 13.08
C TRP A 106 -11.48 3.22 11.62
N ASP A 107 -11.04 4.45 11.36
CA ASP A 107 -10.86 4.96 9.99
C ASP A 107 -9.85 4.10 9.21
N ALA A 108 -8.78 3.64 9.86
CA ALA A 108 -7.81 2.74 9.25
C ALA A 108 -8.44 1.38 8.86
N ILE A 109 -9.28 0.79 9.72
CA ILE A 109 -9.99 -0.45 9.42
C ILE A 109 -10.90 -0.27 8.20
N GLU A 110 -11.59 0.88 8.08
CA GLU A 110 -12.38 1.21 6.89
C GLU A 110 -11.51 1.29 5.62
N LYS A 111 -10.31 1.91 5.72
CA LYS A 111 -9.36 1.96 4.59
C LYS A 111 -8.92 0.56 4.17
N TYR A 112 -8.59 -0.32 5.11
CA TYR A 112 -8.20 -1.71 4.81
C TYR A 112 -9.36 -2.50 4.20
N SER A 113 -10.60 -2.30 4.65
CA SER A 113 -11.77 -2.89 4.03
C SER A 113 -11.95 -2.46 2.57
N LYS A 114 -11.75 -1.15 2.26
CA LYS A 114 -11.75 -0.66 0.88
C LYS A 114 -10.60 -1.27 0.06
N ALA A 115 -9.42 -1.42 0.64
CA ALA A 115 -8.28 -2.07 -0.03
C ALA A 115 -8.57 -3.53 -0.36
N SER A 116 -9.17 -4.30 0.56
CA SER A 116 -9.54 -5.70 0.31
C SER A 116 -10.57 -5.87 -0.81
N SER A 117 -11.41 -4.86 -1.06
CA SER A 117 -12.34 -4.87 -2.18
C SER A 117 -11.66 -4.67 -3.54
N LEU A 118 -10.49 -4.01 -3.59
CA LEU A 118 -9.70 -3.84 -4.81
C LEU A 118 -8.90 -5.10 -5.17
N TYR A 119 -8.37 -5.80 -4.17
CA TYR A 119 -7.63 -7.06 -4.32
C TYR A 119 -8.19 -8.13 -3.35
N PRO A 120 -9.30 -8.79 -3.72
CA PRO A 120 -10.01 -9.71 -2.82
C PRO A 120 -9.18 -10.93 -2.37
N ASN A 121 -8.18 -11.29 -3.15
CA ASN A 121 -7.29 -12.42 -2.84
C ASN A 121 -6.07 -12.01 -1.99
N SER A 122 -5.84 -10.73 -1.74
CA SER A 122 -4.72 -10.28 -0.91
C SER A 122 -5.04 -10.43 0.58
N GLY A 123 -4.16 -11.11 1.31
CA GLY A 123 -4.23 -11.23 2.77
C GLY A 123 -3.72 -10.01 3.53
N GLU A 124 -2.99 -9.11 2.87
CA GLU A 124 -2.32 -7.97 3.50
C GLU A 124 -3.29 -6.99 4.20
N PRO A 125 -4.44 -6.58 3.61
CA PRO A 125 -5.40 -5.70 4.29
C PRO A 125 -5.95 -6.32 5.59
N PHE A 126 -6.18 -7.63 5.60
CA PHE A 126 -6.67 -8.34 6.79
C PHE A 126 -5.60 -8.43 7.88
N TYR A 127 -4.33 -8.59 7.51
CA TYR A 127 -3.22 -8.49 8.44
C TYR A 127 -3.17 -7.12 9.14
N PHE A 128 -3.29 -6.02 8.38
CA PHE A 128 -3.31 -4.68 8.97
C PHE A 128 -4.58 -4.41 9.79
N THR A 129 -5.70 -5.02 9.42
CA THR A 129 -6.94 -5.00 10.22
C THR A 129 -6.73 -5.68 11.58
N ALA A 130 -6.07 -6.84 11.63
CA ALA A 130 -5.73 -7.53 12.87
C ALA A 130 -4.81 -6.66 13.77
N ILE A 131 -3.82 -5.98 13.17
CA ILE A 131 -2.96 -5.03 13.89
C ILE A 131 -3.78 -3.86 14.44
N ALA A 132 -4.70 -3.31 13.66
CA ALA A 132 -5.55 -2.20 14.09
C ALA A 132 -6.44 -2.62 15.27
N TYR A 133 -7.10 -3.77 15.22
CA TYR A 133 -7.86 -4.32 16.36
C TYR A 133 -6.98 -4.54 17.59
N THR A 134 -5.77 -5.07 17.42
CA THR A 134 -4.82 -5.23 18.53
C THR A 134 -4.49 -3.89 19.20
N LYS A 135 -4.45 -2.78 18.46
CA LYS A 135 -4.23 -1.43 18.99
C LYS A 135 -5.44 -0.87 19.75
N LEU A 136 -6.65 -1.32 19.44
CA LEU A 136 -7.87 -0.95 20.18
C LEU A 136 -7.92 -1.62 21.56
N GLY A 137 -7.16 -2.69 21.77
CA GLY A 137 -7.03 -3.39 23.04
C GLY A 137 -7.51 -4.84 22.97
N ASP A 138 -7.31 -5.56 24.09
CA ASP A 138 -7.52 -7.01 24.18
C ASP A 138 -9.00 -7.43 24.43
N LYS A 139 -9.95 -6.54 24.25
CA LYS A 139 -11.36 -6.87 24.49
C LYS A 139 -11.99 -7.71 23.38
N ASP A 140 -11.41 -7.62 22.16
CA ASP A 140 -11.99 -8.19 20.95
C ASP A 140 -11.05 -9.23 20.33
N PHE A 141 -10.54 -10.18 21.15
CA PHE A 141 -9.64 -11.25 20.69
C PHE A 141 -10.19 -12.01 19.48
N ASP A 142 -11.51 -12.20 19.41
CA ASP A 142 -12.13 -12.94 18.32
C ASP A 142 -11.97 -12.19 16.99
N LEU A 143 -12.20 -10.89 16.95
CA LEU A 143 -11.98 -10.06 15.74
C LEU A 143 -10.51 -10.03 15.31
N ILE A 144 -9.58 -9.99 16.29
CA ILE A 144 -8.15 -10.04 16.00
C ILE A 144 -7.78 -11.37 15.35
N LEU A 145 -8.22 -12.49 15.95
CA LEU A 145 -7.90 -13.85 15.46
C LEU A 145 -8.54 -14.09 14.10
N GLU A 146 -9.83 -13.76 13.92
CA GLU A 146 -10.53 -13.88 12.65
C GLU A 146 -9.82 -13.11 11.52
N SER A 147 -9.37 -11.88 11.80
CA SER A 147 -8.63 -11.08 10.84
C SER A 147 -7.29 -11.73 10.46
N TYR A 148 -6.54 -12.30 11.41
CA TYR A 148 -5.32 -13.05 11.10
C TYR A 148 -5.62 -14.33 10.31
N GLU A 149 -6.64 -15.09 10.69
CA GLU A 149 -7.06 -16.31 9.98
C GLU A 149 -7.45 -16.02 8.54
N LYS A 150 -8.22 -14.95 8.33
CA LYS A 150 -8.57 -14.48 6.99
C LYS A 150 -7.31 -14.09 6.20
N SER A 151 -6.38 -13.37 6.81
CA SER A 151 -5.11 -13.01 6.18
C SER A 151 -4.32 -14.25 5.73
N ILE A 152 -4.18 -15.25 6.62
CA ILE A 152 -3.43 -16.48 6.35
C ILE A 152 -4.08 -17.31 5.23
N SER A 153 -5.40 -17.28 5.10
CA SER A 153 -6.16 -18.03 4.09
C SER A 153 -6.06 -17.46 2.68
N LEU A 154 -5.47 -16.26 2.52
CA LEU A 154 -5.35 -15.54 1.26
C LEU A 154 -3.88 -15.42 0.82
N ASP A 155 -3.65 -14.75 -0.32
CA ASP A 155 -2.32 -14.57 -0.88
C ASP A 155 -1.48 -13.60 -0.03
N LEU A 156 -0.31 -14.06 0.36
CA LEU A 156 0.72 -13.30 1.09
C LEU A 156 2.09 -13.72 0.54
N ASP A 157 3.03 -12.77 0.47
CA ASP A 157 4.42 -13.14 0.28
C ASP A 157 4.96 -13.93 1.49
N ASP A 158 6.01 -14.71 1.30
CA ASP A 158 6.53 -15.63 2.31
C ASP A 158 6.99 -14.93 3.59
N GLN A 159 7.59 -13.73 3.46
CA GLN A 159 8.07 -12.97 4.60
C GLN A 159 6.90 -12.45 5.45
N LEU A 160 5.90 -11.88 4.79
CA LEU A 160 4.70 -11.38 5.48
C LEU A 160 3.91 -12.54 6.09
N ARG A 161 3.78 -13.66 5.38
CA ARG A 161 3.11 -14.88 5.89
C ARG A 161 3.76 -15.37 7.19
N ALA A 162 5.09 -15.43 7.24
CA ALA A 162 5.80 -15.83 8.45
C ALA A 162 5.54 -14.87 9.62
N GLU A 163 5.50 -13.56 9.35
CA GLU A 163 5.19 -12.55 10.36
C GLU A 163 3.75 -12.67 10.87
N VAL A 164 2.78 -12.86 9.97
CA VAL A 164 1.35 -13.03 10.30
C VAL A 164 1.17 -14.25 11.20
N LEU A 165 1.73 -15.41 10.83
CA LEU A 165 1.66 -16.63 11.62
C LEU A 165 2.25 -16.45 13.03
N LYS A 166 3.40 -15.80 13.15
CA LYS A 166 4.03 -15.51 14.44
C LYS A 166 3.13 -14.66 15.35
N LYS A 167 2.50 -13.61 14.78
CA LYS A 167 1.60 -12.73 15.54
C LYS A 167 0.30 -13.44 15.90
N TYR A 168 -0.28 -14.20 14.98
CA TYR A 168 -1.46 -15.03 15.23
C TYR A 168 -1.26 -15.97 16.43
N GLU A 169 -0.17 -16.76 16.43
CA GLU A 169 0.15 -17.65 17.53
C GLU A 169 0.36 -16.92 18.86
N HIS A 170 0.96 -15.73 18.81
CA HIS A 170 1.13 -14.91 20.01
C HIS A 170 -0.21 -14.47 20.60
N VAL A 171 -1.14 -13.97 19.78
CA VAL A 171 -2.48 -13.55 20.21
C VAL A 171 -3.28 -14.73 20.73
N LYS A 172 -3.23 -15.88 20.05
CA LYS A 172 -3.91 -17.12 20.46
C LYS A 172 -3.46 -17.59 21.87
N LYS A 173 -2.14 -17.59 22.12
CA LYS A 173 -1.59 -17.92 23.45
C LYS A 173 -2.05 -16.92 24.52
N ARG A 174 -2.12 -15.63 24.21
CA ARG A 174 -2.63 -14.61 25.13
C ARG A 174 -4.10 -14.82 25.47
N LYS A 175 -4.96 -15.10 24.47
CA LYS A 175 -6.37 -15.43 24.68
C LYS A 175 -6.51 -16.64 25.60
N THR A 176 -5.83 -17.76 25.28
CA THR A 176 -5.87 -18.98 26.10
C THR A 176 -5.48 -18.74 27.56
N LYS A 177 -4.41 -17.92 27.77
CA LYS A 177 -3.98 -17.57 29.13
C LYS A 177 -5.04 -16.75 29.86
N LEU A 178 -5.69 -15.81 29.18
CA LEU A 178 -6.75 -15.00 29.77
C LEU A 178 -7.96 -15.87 30.14
N ASP A 179 -8.39 -16.74 29.24
CA ASP A 179 -9.52 -17.67 29.45
C ASP A 179 -9.25 -18.64 30.62
N SER A 180 -7.99 -19.04 30.84
CA SER A 180 -7.62 -19.91 31.95
C SER A 180 -7.57 -19.17 33.29
N PHE A 181 -7.40 -17.85 33.29
CA PHE A 181 -7.37 -17.03 34.52
C PHE A 181 -8.77 -16.80 35.11
N TRP A 182 -9.79 -16.83 34.26
CA TRP A 182 -11.18 -16.59 34.67
C TRP A 182 -11.99 -17.89 34.93
N LYS A 183 -11.35 -19.06 34.79
CA LYS A 183 -11.91 -20.38 35.19
C LYS A 183 -11.45 -20.79 36.58
#